data_01479be1529a54e70e1921a55611cd42
#
_entry.id   01479be1529a54e70e1921a55611cd42
#
_cell.length_a   1.000
_cell.length_b   1.000
_cell.length_c   1.000
_cell.angle_alpha   90.00
_cell.angle_beta   90.00
_cell.angle_gamma   90.00
#
_symmetry.space_group_name_H-M   'P 1'
#
loop_
_entity.id
_entity.type
_entity.pdbx_description
1 polymer ?
#
loop_
_entity_poly.entity_id
_entity_poly.type
_entity_poly.pdbx_seq_one_letter_code
_entity_poly.pdbx_strand_id
1 'polypeptide(L)'
;MTTTEIVDIAIIGGGPVGLFTAFYAGLRQASVKIIESLPQLGGQPGMLYPEKMVYDIPAYPEILAGDLVENLIKQLDRFESTQICLEEEALQIEKHEDYYEITTSKQKHCAR
;
A
#
# COMPACT_ATOMS: atom_id res chain seq x y z
N MET A 1 -13.30 -12.92 10.30
CA MET A 1 -12.37 -13.83 10.95
C MET A 1 -11.01 -13.15 11.11
N THR A 2 -10.45 -13.21 12.29
CA THR A 2 -9.15 -12.59 12.55
C THR A 2 -8.04 -13.48 12.02
N THR A 3 -7.14 -12.90 11.24
CA THR A 3 -5.98 -13.65 10.78
C THR A 3 -4.90 -13.65 11.86
N THR A 4 -4.22 -14.78 12.01
CA THR A 4 -3.06 -14.90 12.90
C THR A 4 -1.74 -14.76 12.15
N GLU A 5 -1.82 -14.56 10.84
CA GLU A 5 -0.62 -14.36 10.03
C GLU A 5 0.07 -13.06 10.40
N ILE A 6 1.36 -13.13 10.61
CA ILE A 6 2.17 -11.94 10.89
C ILE A 6 3.01 -11.65 9.65
N VAL A 7 2.70 -10.55 8.96
CA VAL A 7 3.50 -10.14 7.81
C VAL A 7 4.71 -9.33 8.27
N ASP A 8 5.71 -9.22 7.41
CA ASP A 8 6.90 -8.43 7.74
C ASP A 8 6.58 -6.95 7.83
N ILE A 9 5.77 -6.44 6.92
CA ILE A 9 5.47 -5.01 6.82
C ILE A 9 3.99 -4.81 6.52
N ALA A 10 3.34 -3.95 7.31
CA ALA A 10 2.01 -3.46 6.99
C ALA A 10 2.13 -1.99 6.58
N ILE A 11 1.53 -1.63 5.47
CA ILE A 11 1.57 -0.27 4.95
C ILE A 11 0.16 0.31 5.04
N ILE A 12 0.00 1.40 5.74
CA ILE A 12 -1.27 2.09 5.85
C ILE A 12 -1.29 3.20 4.83
N GLY A 13 -2.11 3.03 3.82
CA GLY A 13 -2.22 3.97 2.72
C GLY A 13 -1.63 3.41 1.43
N GLY A 14 -2.47 3.31 0.41
CA GLY A 14 -2.09 2.78 -0.91
C GLY A 14 -1.85 3.86 -1.95
N GLY A 15 -1.34 5.03 -1.53
CA GLY A 15 -0.92 6.07 -2.45
C GLY A 15 0.45 5.76 -3.07
N PRO A 16 1.01 6.71 -3.84
CA PRO A 16 2.28 6.45 -4.54
C PRO A 16 3.42 6.01 -3.64
N VAL A 17 3.56 6.62 -2.47
CA VAL A 17 4.63 6.26 -1.53
C VAL A 17 4.43 4.86 -1.00
N GLY A 18 3.19 4.52 -0.61
CA GLY A 18 2.88 3.18 -0.11
C GLY A 18 3.09 2.12 -1.18
N LEU A 19 2.69 2.41 -2.42
CA LEU A 19 2.88 1.48 -3.54
C LEU A 19 4.35 1.22 -3.82
N PHE A 20 5.18 2.26 -3.82
CA PHE A 20 6.61 2.08 -4.06
C PHE A 20 7.28 1.38 -2.88
N THR A 21 6.85 1.66 -1.65
CA THR A 21 7.35 0.97 -0.47
C THR A 21 7.07 -0.53 -0.56
N ALA A 22 5.86 -0.89 -0.99
CA ALA A 22 5.50 -2.29 -1.18
C ALA A 22 6.35 -2.94 -2.26
N PHE A 23 6.61 -2.25 -3.37
CA PHE A 23 7.46 -2.76 -4.42
C PHE A 23 8.88 -3.03 -3.92
N TYR A 24 9.46 -2.06 -3.22
CA TYR A 24 10.82 -2.21 -2.69
C TYR A 24 10.90 -3.35 -1.68
N ALA A 25 9.90 -3.45 -0.81
CA ALA A 25 9.83 -4.55 0.15
C ALA A 25 9.74 -5.90 -0.57
N GLY A 26 8.99 -5.98 -1.65
CA GLY A 26 8.88 -7.18 -2.46
C GLY A 26 10.23 -7.57 -3.07
N LEU A 27 11.00 -6.60 -3.55
CA LEU A 27 12.36 -6.86 -4.03
C LEU A 27 13.26 -7.47 -2.95
N ARG A 28 12.99 -7.14 -1.69
CA ARG A 28 13.72 -7.66 -0.54
C ARG A 28 13.09 -8.94 0.00
N GLN A 29 12.12 -9.49 -0.69
CA GLN A 29 11.42 -10.73 -0.34
C GLN A 29 10.67 -10.65 0.99
N ALA A 30 10.26 -9.44 1.39
CA ALA A 30 9.44 -9.27 2.59
C ALA A 30 7.97 -9.51 2.24
N SER A 31 7.23 -10.04 3.20
CA SER A 31 5.78 -10.17 3.06
C SER A 31 5.14 -8.83 3.41
N VAL A 32 4.18 -8.39 2.60
CA VAL A 32 3.63 -7.04 2.70
C VAL A 32 2.11 -7.07 2.64
N LYS A 33 1.51 -6.22 3.45
CA LYS A 33 0.07 -6.00 3.41
C LYS A 33 -0.18 -4.49 3.31
N ILE A 34 -0.95 -4.08 2.28
CA ILE A 34 -1.36 -2.69 2.12
C ILE A 34 -2.79 -2.56 2.60
N ILE A 35 -3.02 -1.63 3.52
CA ILE A 35 -4.36 -1.36 4.08
C ILE A 35 -4.78 0.01 3.59
N GLU A 36 -5.83 0.05 2.76
CA GLU A 36 -6.29 1.27 2.11
C GLU A 36 -7.77 1.51 2.39
N SER A 37 -8.12 2.71 2.82
CA SER A 37 -9.51 3.05 3.15
C SER A 37 -10.38 3.28 1.92
N LEU A 38 -9.79 3.63 0.79
CA LEU A 38 -10.52 3.89 -0.45
C LEU A 38 -10.81 2.59 -1.21
N PRO A 39 -11.74 2.62 -2.18
CA PRO A 39 -12.06 1.43 -2.95
C PRO A 39 -11.02 1.07 -4.01
N GLN A 40 -9.98 1.88 -4.18
CA GLN A 40 -8.91 1.60 -5.13
C GLN A 40 -7.59 2.18 -4.65
N LEU A 41 -6.49 1.64 -5.18
CA LEU A 41 -5.15 2.14 -4.92
C LEU A 41 -4.90 3.43 -5.69
N GLY A 42 -3.88 4.19 -5.25
CA GLY A 42 -3.41 5.36 -5.96
C GLY A 42 -3.48 6.65 -5.17
N GLY A 43 -4.26 6.68 -4.09
CA GLY A 43 -4.42 7.87 -3.27
C GLY A 43 -5.10 9.00 -4.03
N GLN A 44 -4.95 10.21 -3.52
CA GLN A 44 -5.58 11.40 -4.12
C GLN A 44 -5.14 11.66 -5.56
N PRO A 45 -3.83 11.59 -5.89
CA PRO A 45 -3.43 11.81 -7.29
C PRO A 45 -4.12 10.88 -8.28
N GLY A 46 -4.28 9.60 -7.89
CA GLY A 46 -4.94 8.62 -8.78
C GLY A 46 -6.44 8.80 -8.87
N MET A 47 -7.09 9.19 -7.76
CA MET A 47 -8.55 9.30 -7.71
C MET A 47 -9.08 10.67 -8.14
N LEU A 48 -8.46 11.74 -7.65
CA LEU A 48 -9.00 13.08 -7.82
C LEU A 48 -8.34 13.85 -8.97
N TYR A 49 -7.08 13.55 -9.26
CA TYR A 49 -6.32 14.34 -10.22
C TYR A 49 -5.55 13.46 -11.21
N PRO A 50 -6.22 12.47 -11.87
CA PRO A 50 -5.48 11.55 -12.75
C PRO A 50 -4.87 12.23 -13.96
N GLU A 51 -5.41 13.37 -14.39
CA GLU A 51 -4.93 14.10 -15.56
C GLU A 51 -3.93 15.21 -15.19
N LYS A 52 -3.59 15.34 -13.93
CA LYS A 52 -2.61 16.33 -13.52
C LYS A 52 -1.21 15.88 -13.90
N MET A 53 -0.46 16.80 -14.55
CA MET A 53 0.93 16.53 -14.89
C MET A 53 1.80 16.71 -13.67
N VAL A 54 2.70 15.77 -13.41
CA VAL A 54 3.68 15.84 -12.33
C VAL A 54 5.08 15.81 -12.90
N TYR A 55 5.99 16.56 -12.28
CA TYR A 55 7.33 16.80 -12.79
C TYR A 55 8.43 16.36 -11.82
N ASP A 56 8.07 15.97 -10.62
CA ASP A 56 9.03 15.69 -9.55
C ASP A 56 9.19 14.21 -9.25
N ILE A 57 9.02 13.37 -10.27
CA ILE A 57 9.22 11.94 -10.15
C ILE A 57 10.55 11.56 -10.81
N PRO A 58 11.45 10.89 -10.10
CA PRO A 58 12.70 10.46 -10.70
C PRO A 58 12.47 9.64 -11.98
N ALA A 59 13.33 9.86 -12.96
CA ALA A 59 13.30 9.18 -14.25
C ALA A 59 12.19 9.61 -15.22
N TYR A 60 11.30 10.49 -14.78
CA TYR A 60 10.25 11.04 -15.66
C TYR A 60 10.38 12.56 -15.74
N PRO A 61 10.70 13.10 -16.93
CA PRO A 61 10.65 14.55 -17.09
C PRO A 61 9.29 15.12 -16.78
N GLU A 62 8.25 14.35 -17.16
CA GLU A 62 6.86 14.64 -16.80
C GLU A 62 6.05 13.37 -16.97
N ILE A 63 4.99 13.22 -16.19
CA ILE A 63 4.09 12.08 -16.29
C ILE A 63 2.72 12.47 -15.72
N LEU A 64 1.65 11.97 -16.32
CA LEU A 64 0.32 12.15 -15.77
C LEU A 64 0.19 11.36 -14.47
N ALA A 65 -0.46 11.96 -13.48
CA ALA A 65 -0.63 11.31 -12.17
C ALA A 65 -1.31 9.94 -12.30
N GLY A 66 -2.32 9.82 -13.17
CA GLY A 66 -2.98 8.55 -13.41
C GLY A 66 -2.05 7.50 -14.00
N ASP A 67 -1.20 7.89 -14.92
CA ASP A 67 -0.23 6.98 -15.53
C ASP A 67 0.82 6.52 -14.52
N LEU A 68 1.27 7.43 -13.67
CA LEU A 68 2.21 7.11 -12.61
C LEU A 68 1.62 6.05 -11.67
N VAL A 69 0.39 6.25 -11.22
CA VAL A 69 -0.28 5.31 -10.34
C VAL A 69 -0.43 3.95 -11.02
N GLU A 70 -0.84 3.94 -12.29
CA GLU A 70 -1.01 2.70 -13.04
C GLU A 70 0.31 1.94 -13.13
N ASN A 71 1.41 2.63 -13.41
CA ASN A 71 2.73 2.00 -13.47
C ASN A 71 3.16 1.45 -12.11
N LEU A 72 2.90 2.19 -11.02
CA LEU A 72 3.25 1.73 -9.68
C LEU A 72 2.47 0.47 -9.31
N ILE A 73 1.21 0.39 -9.69
CA ILE A 73 0.39 -0.80 -9.44
C ILE A 73 0.93 -1.98 -10.25
N LYS A 74 1.28 -1.76 -11.52
CA LYS A 74 1.85 -2.82 -12.36
C LYS A 74 3.13 -3.40 -11.80
N GLN A 75 3.95 -2.57 -11.15
CA GLN A 75 5.19 -3.05 -10.54
C GLN A 75 4.92 -4.08 -9.44
N LEU A 76 3.77 -3.99 -8.77
CA LEU A 76 3.43 -4.93 -7.71
C LEU A 76 2.97 -6.29 -8.23
N ASP A 77 2.54 -6.38 -9.48
CA ASP A 77 2.00 -7.63 -10.03
C ASP A 77 3.00 -8.77 -10.02
N ARG A 78 4.27 -8.49 -9.93
CA ARG A 78 5.31 -9.50 -9.89
C ARG A 78 5.46 -10.18 -8.52
N PHE A 79 4.82 -9.66 -7.49
CA PHE A 79 4.98 -10.17 -6.12
C PHE A 79 3.69 -10.79 -5.61
N GLU A 80 3.67 -12.13 -5.50
CA GLU A 80 2.52 -12.85 -4.96
C GLU A 80 2.36 -12.66 -3.46
N SER A 81 3.42 -12.29 -2.76
CA SER A 81 3.41 -12.11 -1.30
C SER A 81 2.81 -10.78 -0.85
N THR A 82 2.45 -9.92 -1.78
CA THR A 82 1.82 -8.63 -1.46
C THR A 82 0.31 -8.80 -1.40
N GLN A 83 -0.27 -8.45 -0.26
CA GLN A 83 -1.71 -8.49 -0.05
C GLN A 83 -2.26 -7.08 -0.04
N ILE A 84 -3.43 -6.88 -0.64
CA ILE A 84 -4.06 -5.57 -0.75
C ILE A 84 -5.44 -5.64 -0.13
N CYS A 85 -5.68 -4.78 0.88
CA CYS A 85 -6.94 -4.70 1.59
C CYS A 85 -7.57 -3.34 1.31
N LEU A 86 -8.58 -3.32 0.44
CA LEU A 86 -9.26 -2.08 0.06
C LEU A 86 -10.52 -1.86 0.91
N GLU A 87 -10.98 -0.61 0.95
CA GLU A 87 -12.15 -0.21 1.72
C GLU A 87 -12.01 -0.60 3.19
N GLU A 88 -10.80 -0.48 3.70
CA GLU A 88 -10.48 -0.86 5.06
C GLU A 88 -9.71 0.27 5.73
N GLU A 89 -10.30 0.86 6.76
CA GLU A 89 -9.71 1.99 7.46
C GLU A 89 -8.99 1.52 8.72
N ALA A 90 -7.71 1.89 8.85
CA ALA A 90 -6.95 1.60 10.06
C ALA A 90 -7.44 2.52 11.19
N LEU A 91 -7.88 1.92 12.29
CA LEU A 91 -8.46 2.65 13.41
C LEU A 91 -7.53 2.72 14.61
N GLN A 92 -6.72 1.69 14.84
CA GLN A 92 -5.87 1.60 16.01
C GLN A 92 -4.68 0.72 15.74
N ILE A 93 -3.54 1.09 16.30
CA ILE A 93 -2.33 0.28 16.25
C ILE A 93 -1.88 0.02 17.68
N GLU A 94 -1.68 -1.25 18.02
CA GLU A 94 -1.24 -1.65 19.33
C GLU A 94 0.06 -2.44 19.23
N LYS A 95 1.06 -2.04 20.01
CA LYS A 95 2.35 -2.71 20.02
C LYS A 95 2.33 -3.87 21.02
N HIS A 96 2.64 -5.06 20.53
CA HIS A 96 2.89 -6.23 21.36
C HIS A 96 4.38 -6.49 21.45
N GLU A 97 4.79 -7.56 22.13
CA GLU A 97 6.21 -7.82 22.36
C GLU A 97 6.97 -8.05 21.05
N ASP A 98 6.41 -8.86 20.15
CA ASP A 98 7.11 -9.27 18.93
C ASP A 98 6.44 -8.75 17.64
N TYR A 99 5.33 -8.04 17.74
CA TYR A 99 4.59 -7.60 16.57
C TYR A 99 3.67 -6.43 16.91
N TYR A 100 3.12 -5.84 15.86
CA TYR A 100 2.09 -4.80 15.98
C TYR A 100 0.76 -5.37 15.51
N GLU A 101 -0.31 -5.00 16.20
CA GLU A 101 -1.67 -5.37 15.81
C GLU A 101 -2.37 -4.12 15.31
N ILE A 102 -2.93 -4.21 14.10
CA ILE A 102 -3.64 -3.11 13.47
C ILE A 102 -5.11 -3.48 13.41
N THR A 103 -5.94 -2.72 14.10
CA THR A 103 -7.39 -2.90 14.07
C THR A 103 -7.96 -1.99 13.01
N THR A 104 -8.70 -2.57 12.09
CA THR A 104 -9.33 -1.82 11.00
C THR A 104 -10.85 -1.87 11.13
N SER A 105 -11.53 -1.20 10.22
CA SER A 105 -12.98 -1.22 10.17
C SER A 105 -13.56 -2.60 9.86
N LYS A 106 -12.74 -3.55 9.42
CA LYS A 106 -13.20 -4.89 9.02
C LYS A 106 -12.59 -6.03 9.83
N GLN A 107 -11.34 -5.91 10.25
CA GLN A 107 -10.62 -7.02 10.88
C GLN A 107 -9.37 -6.55 11.60
N LYS A 108 -8.58 -7.50 12.06
CA LYS A 108 -7.28 -7.22 12.67
C LYS A 108 -6.19 -7.81 11.82
N HIS A 109 -5.08 -7.08 11.73
CA HIS A 109 -3.88 -7.50 11.00
C HIS A 109 -2.68 -7.42 11.93
N CYS A 110 -1.70 -8.28 11.69
CA CYS A 110 -0.48 -8.31 12.49
C CYS A 110 0.74 -8.15 11.59
N ALA A 111 1.71 -7.34 12.05
CA ALA A 111 2.93 -7.08 11.30
C ALA A 111 4.12 -6.91 12.25
N ARG A 112 5.30 -7.21 11.76
CA ARG A 112 6.52 -6.94 12.50
C ARG A 112 6.96 -5.50 12.34
#